data_0af01935362dc1493ef7337e4257cf7a
#
_entry.id   0af01935362dc1493ef7337e4257cf7a
#
_cell.length_a   1.000
_cell.length_b   1.000
_cell.length_c   1.000
_cell.angle_alpha   90.00
_cell.angle_beta   90.00
_cell.angle_gamma   90.00
#
_symmetry.space_group_name_H-M   'P 1'
#
loop_
_entity.id
_entity.type
_entity.pdbx_description
1 polymer ?
#
loop_
_entity_poly.entity_id
_entity_poly.type
_entity_poly.pdbx_seq_one_letter_code
_entity_poly.pdbx_strand_id
1 'polypeptide(L)'
;VAAVAEKTGGKPIEIWFGDEARIGQKNKITRRWAKRGTRPSAPRDQRTASAYIFGAICPQHGKGAGLVLPSCNTEAMALHLEEIAAAVAPGAHAILVLDQAGWHVSKTLPVPPNITLVSLPPKSPELNPVENIWQFMRDNWLSNRVFTSYANIVDHCCYAWNKLVDQPWLIMSIGTRQWANRSCS
;
A
#
# COMPACT_ATOMS: atom_id res chain seq x y z
N VAL A 1 7.57 10.82 -15.86
CA VAL A 1 8.70 11.19 -14.98
C VAL A 1 9.39 12.44 -15.52
N ALA A 2 9.92 12.42 -16.77
CA ALA A 2 10.65 13.57 -17.34
C ALA A 2 9.87 14.89 -17.26
N ALA A 3 8.60 14.92 -17.70
CA ALA A 3 7.75 16.11 -17.65
C ALA A 3 7.48 16.65 -16.23
N VAL A 4 7.51 15.78 -15.21
CA VAL A 4 7.39 16.20 -13.81
C VAL A 4 8.72 16.75 -13.30
N ALA A 5 9.84 16.10 -13.65
CA ALA A 5 11.17 16.56 -13.27
C ALA A 5 11.46 17.99 -13.77
N GLU A 6 11.06 18.32 -15.00
CA GLU A 6 11.15 19.69 -15.54
C GLU A 6 10.33 20.71 -14.72
N LYS A 7 9.09 20.34 -14.35
CA LYS A 7 8.19 21.21 -13.58
C LYS A 7 8.65 21.42 -12.15
N THR A 8 9.40 20.49 -11.57
CA THR A 8 9.87 20.55 -10.17
C THR A 8 11.24 21.22 -10.00
N GLY A 9 11.78 21.81 -11.09
CA GLY A 9 13.04 22.58 -11.01
C GLY A 9 14.26 21.74 -10.67
N GLY A 10 14.32 20.49 -11.14
CA GLY A 10 15.47 19.59 -10.92
C GLY A 10 15.54 18.96 -9.53
N LYS A 11 14.48 18.98 -8.75
CA LYS A 11 14.42 18.28 -7.46
C LYS A 11 14.60 16.76 -7.67
N PRO A 12 15.23 16.04 -6.73
CA PRO A 12 15.24 14.59 -6.72
C PRO A 12 13.82 14.04 -6.77
N ILE A 13 13.58 13.04 -7.62
CA ILE A 13 12.25 12.42 -7.78
C ILE A 13 12.23 11.07 -7.09
N GLU A 14 11.25 10.88 -6.22
CA GLU A 14 10.90 9.58 -5.63
C GLU A 14 9.65 9.04 -6.31
N ILE A 15 9.70 7.80 -6.80
CA ILE A 15 8.53 7.14 -7.38
C ILE A 15 7.87 6.29 -6.29
N TRP A 16 6.65 6.66 -5.96
CA TRP A 16 5.81 5.98 -4.98
C TRP A 16 4.64 5.27 -5.66
N PHE A 17 4.21 4.17 -5.10
CA PHE A 17 3.05 3.42 -5.54
C PHE A 17 2.11 3.25 -4.35
N GLY A 18 0.85 3.63 -4.52
CA GLY A 18 -0.16 3.57 -3.48
C GLY A 18 -1.35 2.69 -3.86
N ASP A 19 -2.01 2.13 -2.84
CA ASP A 19 -3.22 1.31 -2.97
C ASP A 19 -3.86 1.08 -1.59
N GLU A 20 -5.11 0.57 -1.54
CA GLU A 20 -5.81 0.22 -0.32
C GLU A 20 -6.11 -1.27 -0.23
N ALA A 21 -5.89 -1.84 0.96
CA ALA A 21 -6.28 -3.20 1.27
C ALA A 21 -7.36 -3.25 2.34
N ARG A 22 -8.49 -3.90 2.04
CA ARG A 22 -9.50 -4.22 3.04
C ARG A 22 -9.11 -5.47 3.82
N ILE A 23 -9.06 -5.35 5.14
CA ILE A 23 -8.82 -6.45 6.08
C ILE A 23 -10.01 -6.55 7.03
N GLY A 24 -10.51 -7.75 7.26
CA GLY A 24 -11.67 -7.92 8.11
C GLY A 24 -11.92 -9.35 8.54
N GLN A 25 -13.01 -9.54 9.29
CA GLN A 25 -13.39 -10.82 9.86
C GLN A 25 -13.73 -11.87 8.79
N LYS A 26 -14.29 -11.47 7.65
CA LYS A 26 -14.47 -12.34 6.47
C LYS A 26 -13.14 -12.49 5.73
N ASN A 27 -12.17 -13.16 6.34
CA ASN A 27 -10.89 -13.42 5.70
C ASN A 27 -10.97 -14.51 4.63
N LYS A 28 -10.18 -14.35 3.56
CA LYS A 28 -9.88 -15.45 2.65
C LYS A 28 -9.01 -16.48 3.38
N ILE A 29 -9.42 -17.73 3.33
CA ILE A 29 -8.59 -18.85 3.78
C ILE A 29 -7.53 -19.08 2.72
N THR A 30 -6.25 -18.93 3.09
CA THR A 30 -5.13 -19.20 2.21
C THR A 30 -4.55 -20.59 2.50
N ARG A 31 -3.95 -21.20 1.49
CA ARG A 31 -3.26 -22.49 1.63
C ARG A 31 -2.04 -22.29 2.53
N ARG A 32 -1.76 -23.30 3.38
CA ARG A 32 -0.56 -23.35 4.21
C ARG A 32 0.14 -24.66 4.05
N TRP A 33 1.45 -24.65 4.23
CA TRP A 33 2.23 -25.86 4.33
C TRP A 33 1.81 -26.63 5.59
N ALA A 34 1.62 -27.95 5.46
CA ALA A 34 1.27 -28.84 6.53
C ALA A 34 1.99 -30.16 6.38
N LYS A 35 2.09 -30.94 7.44
CA LYS A 35 2.67 -32.28 7.39
C LYS A 35 1.89 -33.12 6.37
N ARG A 36 2.62 -33.87 5.54
CA ARG A 36 2.01 -34.80 4.55
C ARG A 36 1.00 -35.73 5.25
N GLY A 37 -0.18 -35.85 4.67
CA GLY A 37 -1.27 -36.66 5.22
C GLY A 37 -2.16 -35.92 6.24
N THR A 38 -1.85 -34.65 6.59
CA THR A 38 -2.71 -33.83 7.45
C THR A 38 -3.50 -32.83 6.62
N ARG A 39 -4.72 -32.50 7.08
CA ARG A 39 -5.57 -31.47 6.49
C ARG A 39 -5.78 -30.35 7.52
N PRO A 40 -5.01 -29.24 7.42
CA PRO A 40 -5.19 -28.14 8.35
C PRO A 40 -6.60 -27.54 8.19
N SER A 41 -7.27 -27.31 9.32
CA SER A 41 -8.55 -26.61 9.38
C SER A 41 -8.31 -25.15 9.75
N ALA A 42 -9.07 -24.25 9.17
CA ALA A 42 -9.12 -22.85 9.58
C ALA A 42 -10.57 -22.47 9.88
N PRO A 43 -10.87 -21.83 11.02
CA PRO A 43 -12.21 -21.38 11.32
C PRO A 43 -12.61 -20.27 10.32
N ARG A 44 -13.86 -20.36 9.82
CA ARG A 44 -14.42 -19.35 8.93
C ARG A 44 -15.26 -18.39 9.75
N ASP A 45 -14.85 -17.15 9.83
CA ASP A 45 -15.62 -16.09 10.47
C ASP A 45 -16.66 -15.52 9.49
N GLN A 46 -17.89 -15.30 9.96
CA GLN A 46 -18.98 -14.73 9.17
C GLN A 46 -19.27 -13.26 9.54
N ARG A 47 -18.64 -12.73 10.58
CA ARG A 47 -18.78 -11.35 11.01
C ARG A 47 -18.21 -10.40 9.96
N THR A 48 -18.64 -9.13 9.98
CA THR A 48 -18.42 -8.20 8.86
C THR A 48 -17.53 -7.01 9.17
N ALA A 49 -17.05 -6.87 10.41
CA ALA A 49 -16.17 -5.77 10.78
C ALA A 49 -14.89 -5.79 9.91
N SER A 50 -14.49 -4.64 9.42
CA SER A 50 -13.30 -4.49 8.58
C SER A 50 -12.67 -3.11 8.74
N ALA A 51 -11.37 -3.02 8.53
CA ALA A 51 -10.59 -1.80 8.39
C ALA A 51 -9.90 -1.80 7.02
N TYR A 52 -9.38 -0.64 6.63
CA TYR A 52 -8.63 -0.46 5.39
C TYR A 52 -7.21 -0.03 5.74
N ILE A 53 -6.23 -0.70 5.15
CA ILE A 53 -4.84 -0.24 5.17
C ILE A 53 -4.65 0.60 3.90
N PHE A 54 -4.42 1.89 4.06
CA PHE A 54 -3.88 2.75 3.00
C PHE A 54 -2.38 2.59 3.04
N GLY A 55 -1.78 2.12 1.96
CA GLY A 55 -0.34 1.88 1.91
C GLY A 55 0.29 2.44 0.66
N ALA A 56 1.41 3.12 0.84
CA ALA A 56 2.26 3.56 -0.25
C ALA A 56 3.70 3.11 -0.02
N ILE A 57 4.37 2.70 -1.07
CA ILE A 57 5.76 2.27 -1.03
C ILE A 57 6.60 3.02 -2.06
N CYS A 58 7.85 3.30 -1.69
CA CYS A 58 8.90 3.73 -2.60
C CYS A 58 9.95 2.62 -2.71
N PRO A 59 9.82 1.69 -3.67
CA PRO A 59 10.71 0.53 -3.77
C PRO A 59 12.18 0.91 -3.94
N GLN A 60 12.45 2.02 -4.63
CA GLN A 60 13.81 2.50 -4.88
C GLN A 60 14.58 2.77 -3.56
N HIS A 61 13.88 3.23 -2.53
CA HIS A 61 14.46 3.61 -1.25
C HIS A 61 14.04 2.70 -0.08
N GLY A 62 13.24 1.68 -0.35
CA GLY A 62 12.73 0.78 0.68
C GLY A 62 11.83 1.48 1.71
N LYS A 63 11.17 2.58 1.33
CA LYS A 63 10.30 3.36 2.21
C LYS A 63 8.85 2.88 2.09
N GLY A 64 8.09 3.02 3.17
CA GLY A 64 6.66 2.83 3.20
C GLY A 64 5.98 3.88 4.08
N ALA A 65 4.82 4.35 3.65
CA ALA A 65 3.93 5.22 4.42
C ALA A 65 2.54 4.59 4.45
N GLY A 66 1.86 4.55 5.61
CA GLY A 66 0.56 3.92 5.67
C GLY A 66 -0.27 4.29 6.88
N LEU A 67 -1.58 4.18 6.70
CA LEU A 67 -2.59 4.43 7.72
C LEU A 67 -3.60 3.28 7.76
N VAL A 68 -4.17 3.02 8.92
CA VAL A 68 -5.29 2.08 9.09
C VAL A 68 -6.54 2.88 9.42
N LEU A 69 -7.51 2.87 8.52
CA LEU A 69 -8.69 3.72 8.57
C LEU A 69 -9.98 2.89 8.45
N PRO A 70 -11.13 3.39 8.96
CA PRO A 70 -12.40 2.67 8.95
C PRO A 70 -13.08 2.63 7.58
N SER A 71 -12.74 3.54 6.69
CA SER A 71 -13.40 3.72 5.39
C SER A 71 -12.44 4.24 4.33
N CYS A 72 -12.77 3.99 3.05
CA CYS A 72 -12.11 4.59 1.89
C CYS A 72 -12.96 5.75 1.39
N ASN A 73 -12.46 6.97 1.55
CA ASN A 73 -13.07 8.21 1.06
C ASN A 73 -12.00 9.28 0.81
N THR A 74 -12.40 10.43 0.29
CA THR A 74 -11.49 11.54 -0.02
C THR A 74 -10.76 12.08 1.21
N GLU A 75 -11.41 12.12 2.38
CA GLU A 75 -10.80 12.58 3.64
C GLU A 75 -9.69 11.60 4.10
N ALA A 76 -9.97 10.30 4.07
CA ALA A 76 -8.99 9.27 4.38
C ALA A 76 -7.79 9.33 3.43
N MET A 77 -8.04 9.55 2.14
CA MET A 77 -6.97 9.73 1.15
C MET A 77 -6.15 11.00 1.40
N ALA A 78 -6.77 12.10 1.83
CA ALA A 78 -6.06 13.33 2.19
C ALA A 78 -5.07 13.10 3.33
N LEU A 79 -5.50 12.41 4.40
CA LEU A 79 -4.62 12.04 5.52
C LEU A 79 -3.46 11.15 5.07
N HIS A 80 -3.75 10.20 4.18
CA HIS A 80 -2.70 9.32 3.64
C HIS A 80 -1.68 10.08 2.78
N LEU A 81 -2.12 11.08 2.01
CA LEU A 81 -1.20 11.94 1.26
C LEU A 81 -0.29 12.77 2.17
N GLU A 82 -0.78 13.22 3.33
CA GLU A 82 0.05 13.90 4.33
C GLU A 82 1.13 12.98 4.89
N GLU A 83 0.81 11.73 5.21
CA GLU A 83 1.77 10.72 5.64
C GLU A 83 2.84 10.43 4.58
N ILE A 84 2.44 10.29 3.32
CA ILE A 84 3.38 10.12 2.21
C ILE A 84 4.28 11.35 2.08
N ALA A 85 3.69 12.57 2.14
CA ALA A 85 4.43 13.81 2.03
C ALA A 85 5.52 13.97 3.11
N ALA A 86 5.22 13.51 4.33
CA ALA A 86 6.16 13.49 5.45
C ALA A 86 7.28 12.45 5.27
N ALA A 87 7.01 11.34 4.58
CA ALA A 87 7.99 10.28 4.30
C ALA A 87 8.91 10.57 3.12
N VAL A 88 8.55 11.51 2.24
CA VAL A 88 9.40 11.98 1.13
C VAL A 88 10.65 12.67 1.68
N ALA A 89 11.80 12.41 1.07
CA ALA A 89 13.05 13.01 1.52
C ALA A 89 13.00 14.55 1.46
N PRO A 90 13.64 15.26 2.40
CA PRO A 90 13.70 16.71 2.36
C PRO A 90 14.25 17.21 1.03
N GLY A 91 13.53 18.12 0.38
CA GLY A 91 13.90 18.68 -0.92
C GLY A 91 13.57 17.80 -2.13
N ALA A 92 13.10 16.58 -1.94
CA ALA A 92 12.64 15.70 -3.00
C ALA A 92 11.16 15.97 -3.38
N HIS A 93 10.72 15.39 -4.49
CA HIS A 93 9.35 15.43 -4.97
C HIS A 93 8.87 14.01 -5.29
N ALA A 94 7.71 13.63 -4.77
CA ALA A 94 7.13 12.33 -5.02
C ALA A 94 6.25 12.33 -6.28
N ILE A 95 6.42 11.33 -7.12
CA ILE A 95 5.42 10.93 -8.10
C ILE A 95 4.68 9.75 -7.51
N LEU A 96 3.44 9.96 -7.08
CA LEU A 96 2.60 8.91 -6.51
C LEU A 96 1.71 8.31 -7.60
N VAL A 97 1.95 7.04 -7.88
CA VAL A 97 1.21 6.25 -8.86
C VAL A 97 0.08 5.51 -8.15
N LEU A 98 -1.15 5.72 -8.60
CA LEU A 98 -2.40 5.19 -8.02
C LEU A 98 -3.29 4.59 -9.10
N ASP A 99 -4.25 3.77 -8.72
CA ASP A 99 -5.36 3.42 -9.59
C ASP A 99 -6.36 4.60 -9.75
N GLN A 100 -7.46 4.38 -10.48
CA GLN A 100 -8.48 5.39 -10.74
C GLN A 100 -9.68 5.27 -9.81
N ALA A 101 -9.49 4.91 -8.53
CA ALA A 101 -10.58 4.94 -7.57
C ALA A 101 -11.15 6.37 -7.43
N GLY A 102 -12.46 6.46 -7.16
CA GLY A 102 -13.16 7.76 -7.16
C GLY A 102 -12.59 8.78 -6.18
N TRP A 103 -12.06 8.34 -5.06
CA TRP A 103 -11.42 9.19 -4.05
C TRP A 103 -10.01 9.65 -4.44
N HIS A 104 -9.32 8.96 -5.38
CA HIS A 104 -8.02 9.36 -5.92
C HIS A 104 -8.14 10.49 -6.95
N VAL A 105 -9.25 10.52 -7.70
CA VAL A 105 -9.48 11.49 -8.79
C VAL A 105 -10.43 12.62 -8.39
N SER A 106 -10.79 12.72 -7.12
CA SER A 106 -11.67 13.76 -6.60
C SER A 106 -11.05 15.14 -6.80
N LYS A 107 -11.83 16.09 -7.37
CA LYS A 107 -11.40 17.49 -7.54
C LYS A 107 -11.21 18.24 -6.21
N THR A 108 -11.76 17.71 -5.13
CA THR A 108 -11.67 18.30 -3.77
C THR A 108 -10.55 17.69 -2.93
N LEU A 109 -9.79 16.73 -3.49
CA LEU A 109 -8.68 16.11 -2.79
C LEU A 109 -7.52 17.12 -2.64
N PRO A 110 -7.13 17.50 -1.42
CA PRO A 110 -5.96 18.34 -1.21
C PRO A 110 -4.70 17.52 -1.45
N VAL A 111 -3.88 17.95 -2.40
CA VAL A 111 -2.62 17.27 -2.72
C VAL A 111 -1.46 18.11 -2.18
N PRO A 112 -0.57 17.56 -1.34
CA PRO A 112 0.60 18.25 -0.84
C PRO A 112 1.52 18.74 -1.97
N PRO A 113 2.23 19.87 -1.78
CA PRO A 113 3.03 20.52 -2.83
C PRO A 113 4.24 19.71 -3.29
N ASN A 114 4.68 18.74 -2.50
CA ASN A 114 5.77 17.82 -2.82
C ASN A 114 5.31 16.49 -3.43
N ILE A 115 4.03 16.38 -3.83
CA ILE A 115 3.47 15.19 -4.46
C ILE A 115 2.82 15.55 -5.81
N THR A 116 3.03 14.71 -6.81
CA THR A 116 2.27 14.70 -8.07
C THR A 116 1.59 13.34 -8.22
N LEU A 117 0.26 13.35 -8.36
CA LEU A 117 -0.51 12.14 -8.60
C LEU A 117 -0.44 11.73 -10.08
N VAL A 118 -0.25 10.44 -10.33
CA VAL A 118 -0.26 9.84 -11.67
C VAL A 118 -1.16 8.61 -11.63
N SER A 119 -2.20 8.62 -12.46
CA SER A 119 -3.13 7.48 -12.53
C SER A 119 -2.59 6.38 -13.44
N LEU A 120 -2.69 5.14 -12.98
CA LEU A 120 -2.49 3.95 -13.81
C LEU A 120 -3.61 3.81 -14.86
N PRO A 121 -3.36 3.12 -15.96
CA PRO A 121 -4.43 2.74 -16.89
C PRO A 121 -5.52 1.97 -16.16
N PRO A 122 -6.79 2.09 -16.58
CA PRO A 122 -7.89 1.34 -15.99
C PRO A 122 -7.65 -0.18 -16.07
N LYS A 123 -8.00 -0.91 -15.01
CA LYS A 123 -7.92 -2.39 -14.96
C LYS A 123 -6.52 -2.97 -15.17
N SER A 124 -5.49 -2.30 -14.68
CA SER A 124 -4.09 -2.73 -14.80
C SER A 124 -3.43 -2.92 -13.41
N PRO A 125 -3.98 -3.77 -12.52
CA PRO A 125 -3.42 -3.99 -11.18
C PRO A 125 -2.01 -4.59 -11.21
N GLU A 126 -1.67 -5.32 -12.30
CA GLU A 126 -0.34 -5.90 -12.50
C GLU A 126 0.78 -4.84 -12.62
N LEU A 127 0.42 -3.60 -12.91
CA LEU A 127 1.35 -2.47 -12.94
C LEU A 127 1.59 -1.88 -11.55
N ASN A 128 0.73 -2.16 -10.55
CA ASN A 128 0.89 -1.66 -9.20
C ASN A 128 1.65 -2.66 -8.31
N PRO A 129 2.91 -2.39 -7.94
CA PRO A 129 3.68 -3.30 -7.10
C PRO A 129 3.12 -3.45 -5.67
N VAL A 130 2.28 -2.54 -5.21
CA VAL A 130 1.64 -2.62 -3.88
C VAL A 130 0.73 -3.84 -3.78
N GLU A 131 0.15 -4.30 -4.87
CA GLU A 131 -0.63 -5.54 -4.90
C GLU A 131 0.18 -6.76 -4.43
N ASN A 132 1.46 -6.82 -4.77
CA ASN A 132 2.33 -7.89 -4.27
C ASN A 132 2.65 -7.74 -2.78
N ILE A 133 2.75 -6.50 -2.28
CA ILE A 133 2.86 -6.22 -0.84
C ILE A 133 1.63 -6.75 -0.12
N TRP A 134 0.42 -6.48 -0.63
CA TRP A 134 -0.81 -7.01 -0.05
C TRP A 134 -0.85 -8.53 -0.07
N GLN A 135 -0.44 -9.17 -1.16
CA GLN A 135 -0.36 -10.62 -1.24
C GLN A 135 0.61 -11.17 -0.20
N PHE A 136 1.82 -10.60 -0.10
CA PHE A 136 2.82 -11.00 0.88
C PHE A 136 2.32 -10.85 2.32
N MET A 137 1.70 -9.70 2.66
CA MET A 137 1.17 -9.44 4.01
C MET A 137 0.03 -10.42 4.36
N ARG A 138 -0.86 -10.69 3.41
CA ARG A 138 -1.93 -11.68 3.60
C ARG A 138 -1.36 -13.06 3.86
N ASP A 139 -0.41 -13.51 3.04
CA ASP A 139 0.13 -14.86 3.15
C ASP A 139 0.94 -15.09 4.43
N ASN A 140 1.61 -14.07 4.92
CA ASN A 140 2.53 -14.21 6.04
C ASN A 140 1.94 -13.74 7.39
N TRP A 141 1.11 -12.69 7.41
CA TRP A 141 0.76 -12.02 8.66
C TRP A 141 -0.74 -11.83 8.91
N LEU A 142 -1.57 -11.68 7.88
CA LEU A 142 -2.96 -11.27 8.01
C LEU A 142 -4.00 -12.37 7.72
N SER A 143 -3.64 -13.43 7.00
CA SER A 143 -4.58 -14.51 6.66
C SER A 143 -4.70 -15.58 7.76
N ASN A 144 -5.77 -16.37 7.68
CA ASN A 144 -6.09 -17.48 8.58
C ASN A 144 -6.19 -17.07 10.06
N ARG A 145 -6.62 -15.84 10.33
CA ARG A 145 -6.86 -15.32 11.67
C ARG A 145 -8.35 -15.12 11.91
N VAL A 146 -8.77 -15.31 13.16
CA VAL A 146 -10.08 -14.91 13.66
C VAL A 146 -9.88 -13.62 14.44
N PHE A 147 -10.40 -12.52 13.93
CA PHE A 147 -10.34 -11.23 14.61
C PHE A 147 -11.47 -11.15 15.65
N THR A 148 -11.14 -10.90 16.90
CA THR A 148 -12.11 -10.85 18.00
C THR A 148 -12.94 -9.59 18.03
N SER A 149 -12.37 -8.45 17.59
CA SER A 149 -13.00 -7.13 17.57
C SER A 149 -12.46 -6.27 16.43
N TYR A 150 -13.07 -5.10 16.22
CA TYR A 150 -12.54 -4.08 15.32
C TYR A 150 -11.15 -3.59 15.75
N ALA A 151 -10.96 -3.30 17.04
CA ALA A 151 -9.67 -2.90 17.58
C ALA A 151 -8.59 -3.97 17.29
N ASN A 152 -8.92 -5.25 17.45
CA ASN A 152 -8.02 -6.33 17.12
C ASN A 152 -7.66 -6.40 15.62
N ILE A 153 -8.57 -6.00 14.70
CA ILE A 153 -8.24 -5.85 13.27
C ILE A 153 -7.22 -4.74 13.08
N VAL A 154 -7.47 -3.56 13.66
CA VAL A 154 -6.58 -2.39 13.56
C VAL A 154 -5.19 -2.71 14.09
N ASP A 155 -5.08 -3.31 15.28
CA ASP A 155 -3.80 -3.68 15.89
C ASP A 155 -2.99 -4.62 14.98
N HIS A 156 -3.64 -5.60 14.38
CA HIS A 156 -2.97 -6.53 13.47
C HIS A 156 -2.56 -5.88 12.15
N CYS A 157 -3.37 -4.96 11.62
CA CYS A 157 -3.03 -4.18 10.44
C CYS A 157 -1.81 -3.30 10.71
N CYS A 158 -1.80 -2.56 11.82
CA CYS A 158 -0.67 -1.72 12.23
C CYS A 158 0.59 -2.57 12.46
N TYR A 159 0.47 -3.68 13.18
CA TYR A 159 1.60 -4.61 13.38
C TYR A 159 2.18 -5.10 12.06
N ALA A 160 1.34 -5.55 11.13
CA ALA A 160 1.79 -6.08 9.86
C ALA A 160 2.44 -5.01 8.98
N TRP A 161 1.88 -3.80 8.95
CA TRP A 161 2.46 -2.67 8.21
C TRP A 161 3.80 -2.23 8.80
N ASN A 162 3.88 -2.02 10.11
CA ASN A 162 5.13 -1.64 10.78
C ASN A 162 6.22 -2.69 10.55
N LYS A 163 5.87 -3.98 10.64
CA LYS A 163 6.78 -5.08 10.36
C LYS A 163 7.30 -5.09 8.92
N LEU A 164 6.51 -4.62 7.96
CA LEU A 164 6.95 -4.42 6.58
C LEU A 164 7.94 -3.26 6.48
N VAL A 165 7.59 -2.11 7.07
CA VAL A 165 8.40 -0.87 7.00
C VAL A 165 9.74 -1.04 7.73
N ASP A 166 9.78 -1.82 8.81
CA ASP A 166 11.02 -2.19 9.52
C ASP A 166 11.96 -3.07 8.68
N GLN A 167 11.54 -3.48 7.49
CA GLN A 167 12.30 -4.32 6.56
C GLN A 167 12.43 -3.66 5.16
N PRO A 168 13.20 -2.57 5.01
CA PRO A 168 13.34 -1.84 3.73
C PRO A 168 13.72 -2.73 2.55
N TRP A 169 14.60 -3.70 2.78
CA TRP A 169 15.03 -4.68 1.79
C TRP A 169 13.86 -5.52 1.23
N LEU A 170 12.85 -5.76 2.04
CA LEU A 170 11.66 -6.51 1.65
C LEU A 170 10.78 -5.68 0.70
N ILE A 171 10.58 -4.39 1.01
CA ILE A 171 9.89 -3.44 0.14
C ILE A 171 10.62 -3.34 -1.20
N MET A 172 11.94 -3.19 -1.19
CA MET A 172 12.77 -3.15 -2.40
C MET A 172 12.61 -4.42 -3.23
N SER A 173 12.71 -5.59 -2.61
CA SER A 173 12.63 -6.88 -3.29
C SER A 173 11.25 -7.15 -3.92
N ILE A 174 10.17 -6.91 -3.17
CA ILE A 174 8.80 -7.19 -3.63
C ILE A 174 8.30 -6.11 -4.58
N GLY A 175 8.63 -4.85 -4.30
CA GLY A 175 8.12 -3.67 -5.00
C GLY A 175 8.86 -3.32 -6.28
N THR A 176 10.07 -3.89 -6.52
CA THR A 176 10.84 -3.55 -7.72
C THR A 176 10.18 -4.09 -8.98
N ARG A 177 9.97 -3.21 -9.96
CA ARG A 177 9.47 -3.53 -11.30
C ARG A 177 10.45 -3.06 -12.36
N GLN A 178 10.72 -3.90 -13.37
CA GLN A 178 11.67 -3.58 -14.42
C GLN A 178 11.27 -2.31 -15.20
N TRP A 179 9.97 -2.09 -15.42
CA TRP A 179 9.49 -0.91 -16.13
C TRP A 179 9.66 0.40 -15.34
N ALA A 180 9.66 0.33 -13.99
CA ALA A 180 9.85 1.49 -13.13
C ALA A 180 11.34 1.85 -12.94
N ASN A 181 12.27 0.93 -13.24
CA ASN A 181 13.71 1.14 -13.11
C ASN A 181 14.36 1.78 -14.35
N ARG A 182 13.59 2.13 -15.38
CA ARG A 182 14.12 2.73 -16.62
C ARG A 182 14.28 4.25 -16.55
N SER A 183 14.64 4.80 -15.45
CA SER A 183 14.91 6.23 -15.38
C SER A 183 16.25 6.48 -14.70
N CYS A 184 17.31 6.43 -15.43
CA CYS A 184 18.56 7.17 -15.27
C CYS A 184 19.63 6.53 -16.19
N SER A 185 19.51 6.79 -17.46
CA SER A 185 20.63 6.78 -18.41
C SER A 185 20.49 7.96 -19.33
#